data_b2672bf2dfd291de3239e7c49de1a250
#
_entry.id   b2672bf2dfd291de3239e7c49de1a250
#
_cell.length_a   1.000
_cell.length_b   1.000
_cell.length_c   1.000
_cell.angle_alpha   90.00
_cell.angle_beta   90.00
_cell.angle_gamma   90.00
#
_symmetry.space_group_name_H-M   'P 1'
#
loop_
_entity.id
_entity.type
_entity.pdbx_description
1 polymer ?
#
loop_
_entity_poly.entity_id
_entity_poly.type
_entity_poly.pdbx_seq_one_letter_code
_entity_poly.pdbx_strand_id
1 'polypeptide(L)'
;MNTTNSVNQRLSSLRDAMANYKVSAYIVTNNDPHNSEYSADHWAGRSWISGFTGSAGHVVITQQGGGLWTDGRYYIQAEEQLHGTGLDLFKARQPETPTIPKWLANTLDENSAIAVDGRSISYAFYQELKQALEPKNIEIVLDLDLITPIWTDRPSRPSAEIFDHPVAFSGVETKQKLADIRKWLNENHADCLLVSTLDDVMWTLNIRGGDTLYCPVSESYLIVERDRATAFIDKQKLPAEIEKKLTAQGVSVRHYEYVSQYLNQQCEGLSLAFSPVYTDSLLVNSIEQNLSLKPMACPVTDMKTTKNQTELANLEQSLTDDSVAVVKFMSWLEDQVPSGLVTELSAEAQLKSYRRQTRHYVSDSFRTIAGFAAHGAKMHYAADEESNAVVNESNFFLVDSGGQYLGGTTDITRTFHFGSPTIKQRKDYTLVLKAVIRLTQTRFMKGSTGANLDIMARGVLWQHGIDYKCGTGHGVGICLNVHEGPQNFSQSHREVELKPGMVITNEPGVYREGEYGVRIENIMKVVEVEQNEFGIFYGFETITLAPIATNMLDVSLLSHDEINWLNQYHSRVYQALSPSLDEHDKAWLQRATQFVEL
;
A
#
# COMPACT_ATOMS: atom_id res chain seq x y z
N MET A 1 -11.50 -2.11 29.63
CA MET A 1 -11.71 -3.59 29.62
C MET A 1 -10.51 -4.17 28.91
N ASN A 2 -9.95 -5.28 29.42
CA ASN A 2 -8.78 -5.90 28.80
C ASN A 2 -9.18 -6.35 27.37
N THR A 3 -8.45 -5.90 26.34
CA THR A 3 -8.72 -6.19 24.91
C THR A 3 -8.91 -7.68 24.64
N THR A 4 -8.13 -8.54 25.28
CA THR A 4 -8.22 -10.00 25.17
C THR A 4 -9.59 -10.55 25.62
N ASN A 5 -10.15 -10.06 26.71
CA ASN A 5 -11.48 -10.50 27.18
C ASN A 5 -12.59 -10.08 26.21
N SER A 6 -12.46 -8.92 25.56
CA SER A 6 -13.43 -8.48 24.55
C SER A 6 -13.34 -9.30 23.26
N VAL A 7 -12.13 -9.70 22.82
CA VAL A 7 -11.93 -10.59 21.67
C VAL A 7 -12.56 -11.97 21.93
N ASN A 8 -12.30 -12.59 23.08
CA ASN A 8 -12.87 -13.89 23.42
C ASN A 8 -14.41 -13.88 23.46
N GLN A 9 -15.02 -12.77 23.92
CA GLN A 9 -16.48 -12.61 23.91
C GLN A 9 -17.01 -12.49 22.46
N ARG A 10 -16.34 -11.71 21.60
CA ARG A 10 -16.71 -11.57 20.19
C ARG A 10 -16.61 -12.91 19.44
N LEU A 11 -15.53 -13.67 19.67
CA LEU A 11 -15.36 -15.02 19.12
C LEU A 11 -16.47 -15.99 19.58
N SER A 12 -16.88 -15.93 20.84
CA SER A 12 -18.02 -16.71 21.35
C SER A 12 -19.31 -16.34 20.61
N SER A 13 -19.61 -15.05 20.49
CA SER A 13 -20.82 -14.58 19.79
C SER A 13 -20.83 -15.00 18.32
N LEU A 14 -19.68 -14.98 17.65
CA LEU A 14 -19.58 -15.45 16.28
C LEU A 14 -19.82 -16.96 16.18
N ARG A 15 -19.26 -17.78 17.08
CA ARG A 15 -19.49 -19.23 17.12
C ARG A 15 -20.95 -19.57 17.34
N ASP A 16 -21.65 -18.83 18.22
CA ASP A 16 -23.08 -18.98 18.44
C ASP A 16 -23.88 -18.67 17.16
N ALA A 17 -23.51 -17.60 16.44
CA ALA A 17 -24.10 -17.26 15.16
C ALA A 17 -23.83 -18.34 14.12
N MET A 18 -22.59 -18.83 14.00
CA MET A 18 -22.22 -19.93 13.09
C MET A 18 -23.06 -21.20 13.37
N ALA A 19 -23.27 -21.57 14.64
CA ALA A 19 -24.07 -22.72 15.03
C ALA A 19 -25.54 -22.57 14.57
N ASN A 20 -26.13 -21.37 14.73
CA ASN A 20 -27.48 -21.07 14.30
C ASN A 20 -27.68 -21.23 12.78
N TYR A 21 -26.66 -20.86 11.98
CA TYR A 21 -26.67 -20.98 10.52
C TYR A 21 -26.08 -22.31 10.02
N LYS A 22 -25.64 -23.20 10.93
CA LYS A 22 -25.05 -24.53 10.63
C LYS A 22 -23.81 -24.44 9.74
N VAL A 23 -22.99 -23.40 9.91
CA VAL A 23 -21.71 -23.28 9.24
C VAL A 23 -20.57 -23.72 10.16
N SER A 24 -19.66 -24.52 9.63
CA SER A 24 -18.54 -25.12 10.38
C SER A 24 -17.34 -24.20 10.48
N ALA A 25 -17.18 -23.26 9.54
CA ALA A 25 -16.14 -22.23 9.56
C ALA A 25 -16.65 -20.91 8.99
N TYR A 26 -16.08 -19.81 9.48
CA TYR A 26 -16.34 -18.45 8.98
C TYR A 26 -15.03 -17.72 8.71
N ILE A 27 -14.92 -17.10 7.52
CA ILE A 27 -13.75 -16.31 7.12
C ILE A 27 -14.05 -14.84 7.34
N VAL A 28 -13.14 -14.12 8.01
CA VAL A 28 -13.23 -12.67 8.24
C VAL A 28 -12.01 -11.97 7.68
N THR A 29 -12.23 -10.98 6.85
CA THR A 29 -11.20 -10.15 6.23
C THR A 29 -11.30 -8.70 6.71
N ASN A 30 -10.35 -7.86 6.32
CA ASN A 30 -10.46 -6.40 6.40
C ASN A 30 -10.72 -5.77 5.03
N ASN A 31 -10.96 -6.57 4.01
CA ASN A 31 -11.19 -6.05 2.68
C ASN A 31 -12.60 -5.47 2.57
N ASP A 32 -12.70 -4.40 1.81
CA ASP A 32 -13.95 -3.86 1.29
C ASP A 32 -14.36 -4.58 -0.02
N PRO A 33 -15.50 -4.26 -0.63
CA PRO A 33 -15.93 -4.85 -1.91
C PRO A 33 -14.99 -4.59 -3.09
N HIS A 34 -13.99 -3.75 -2.91
CA HIS A 34 -13.01 -3.33 -3.91
C HIS A 34 -11.62 -3.93 -3.66
N ASN A 35 -11.48 -4.76 -2.63
CA ASN A 35 -10.21 -5.35 -2.18
C ASN A 35 -9.12 -4.29 -1.94
N SER A 36 -9.50 -3.14 -1.37
CA SER A 36 -8.59 -2.05 -1.04
C SER A 36 -7.61 -2.47 0.07
N GLU A 37 -6.36 -2.02 -0.03
CA GLU A 37 -5.36 -2.24 1.04
C GLU A 37 -5.73 -1.46 2.30
N TYR A 38 -6.13 -0.21 2.13
CA TYR A 38 -6.67 0.64 3.20
C TYR A 38 -8.18 0.75 3.00
N SER A 39 -8.93 -0.01 3.77
CA SER A 39 -10.39 0.05 3.78
C SER A 39 -10.91 1.03 4.83
N ALA A 40 -12.14 1.51 4.65
CA ALA A 40 -12.81 2.28 5.68
C ALA A 40 -13.07 1.43 6.95
N ASP A 41 -13.16 2.07 8.11
CA ASP A 41 -13.36 1.41 9.41
C ASP A 41 -14.60 0.50 9.45
N HIS A 42 -15.61 0.79 8.62
CA HIS A 42 -16.78 -0.06 8.42
C HIS A 42 -16.40 -1.50 8.03
N TRP A 43 -15.33 -1.69 7.27
CA TRP A 43 -14.86 -2.98 6.76
C TRP A 43 -13.81 -3.64 7.65
N ALA A 44 -13.44 -3.04 8.80
CA ALA A 44 -12.40 -3.54 9.70
C ALA A 44 -12.80 -4.77 10.53
N GLY A 45 -13.62 -5.68 9.97
CA GLY A 45 -14.16 -6.86 10.64
C GLY A 45 -13.11 -7.78 11.24
N ARG A 46 -12.01 -8.03 10.52
CA ARG A 46 -10.90 -8.85 11.00
C ARG A 46 -10.24 -8.21 12.23
N SER A 47 -9.93 -6.93 12.18
CA SER A 47 -9.31 -6.23 13.31
C SER A 47 -10.24 -6.23 14.53
N TRP A 48 -11.54 -6.01 14.30
CA TRP A 48 -12.53 -6.05 15.36
C TRP A 48 -12.63 -7.43 16.01
N ILE A 49 -12.73 -8.52 15.23
CA ILE A 49 -12.94 -9.87 15.77
C ILE A 49 -11.69 -10.46 16.43
N SER A 50 -10.48 -10.13 15.97
CA SER A 50 -9.24 -10.75 16.41
C SER A 50 -8.38 -9.87 17.32
N GLY A 51 -8.59 -8.54 17.31
CA GLY A 51 -7.69 -7.58 17.97
C GLY A 51 -6.40 -7.31 17.19
N PHE A 52 -6.18 -7.98 16.04
CA PHE A 52 -5.00 -7.76 15.22
C PHE A 52 -5.18 -6.54 14.31
N THR A 53 -4.32 -5.53 14.46
CA THR A 53 -4.44 -4.23 13.79
C THR A 53 -3.56 -4.05 12.54
N GLY A 54 -2.74 -5.04 12.18
CA GLY A 54 -1.93 -4.98 10.94
C GLY A 54 -2.80 -4.84 9.68
N SER A 55 -2.29 -4.28 8.59
CA SER A 55 -3.10 -4.02 7.37
C SER A 55 -3.39 -5.28 6.55
N ALA A 56 -2.61 -6.35 6.67
CA ALA A 56 -2.76 -7.56 5.85
C ALA A 56 -3.04 -8.81 6.69
N GLY A 57 -3.97 -9.64 6.22
CA GLY A 57 -4.27 -10.96 6.78
C GLY A 57 -5.77 -11.29 6.80
N HIS A 58 -6.05 -12.57 6.98
CA HIS A 58 -7.40 -13.11 7.11
C HIS A 58 -7.51 -13.99 8.34
N VAL A 59 -8.65 -13.93 9.00
CA VAL A 59 -8.97 -14.80 10.14
C VAL A 59 -9.95 -15.88 9.68
N VAL A 60 -9.69 -17.11 10.09
CA VAL A 60 -10.64 -18.22 9.94
C VAL A 60 -11.01 -18.71 11.32
N ILE A 61 -12.31 -18.86 11.58
CA ILE A 61 -12.87 -19.29 12.87
C ILE A 61 -13.70 -20.55 12.66
N THR A 62 -13.46 -21.56 13.50
CA THR A 62 -14.26 -22.78 13.60
C THR A 62 -14.88 -22.86 15.00
N GLN A 63 -15.75 -23.86 15.25
CA GLN A 63 -16.33 -24.09 16.57
C GLN A 63 -15.27 -24.39 17.65
N GLN A 64 -14.15 -25.04 17.27
CA GLN A 64 -13.12 -25.49 18.22
C GLN A 64 -11.90 -24.57 18.29
N GLY A 65 -11.66 -23.72 17.29
CA GLY A 65 -10.46 -22.89 17.23
C GLY A 65 -10.51 -21.89 16.08
N GLY A 66 -9.35 -21.64 15.50
CA GLY A 66 -9.17 -20.73 14.37
C GLY A 66 -7.82 -20.06 14.40
N GLY A 67 -7.56 -19.21 13.43
CA GLY A 67 -6.29 -18.50 13.39
C GLY A 67 -6.26 -17.36 12.39
N LEU A 68 -5.18 -16.59 12.49
CA LEU A 68 -4.84 -15.48 11.60
C LEU A 68 -3.73 -15.89 10.63
N TRP A 69 -3.97 -15.77 9.35
CA TRP A 69 -2.95 -15.84 8.30
C TRP A 69 -2.48 -14.43 7.98
N THR A 70 -1.20 -14.12 8.24
CA THR A 70 -0.58 -12.83 7.91
C THR A 70 0.84 -13.02 7.38
N ASP A 71 1.41 -12.02 6.73
CA ASP A 71 2.74 -12.09 6.11
C ASP A 71 3.87 -11.59 7.03
N GLY A 72 5.12 -11.69 6.54
CA GLY A 72 6.33 -11.46 7.33
C GLY A 72 6.48 -10.07 7.94
N ARG A 73 5.76 -9.08 7.41
CA ARG A 73 5.76 -7.71 7.94
C ARG A 73 5.13 -7.63 9.33
N TYR A 74 4.25 -8.58 9.66
CA TYR A 74 3.39 -8.56 10.84
C TYR A 74 3.60 -9.71 11.83
N TYR A 75 4.54 -10.64 11.60
CA TYR A 75 4.67 -11.82 12.48
C TYR A 75 4.86 -11.44 13.95
N ILE A 76 5.74 -10.47 14.25
CA ILE A 76 6.01 -10.03 15.63
C ILE A 76 4.76 -9.39 16.24
N GLN A 77 4.13 -8.46 15.54
CA GLN A 77 2.92 -7.78 16.00
C GLN A 77 1.75 -8.75 16.21
N ALA A 78 1.57 -9.70 15.28
CA ALA A 78 0.49 -10.68 15.39
C ALA A 78 0.70 -11.63 16.58
N GLU A 79 1.93 -12.07 16.84
CA GLU A 79 2.26 -12.93 17.98
C GLU A 79 1.93 -12.24 19.32
N GLU A 80 2.25 -10.94 19.42
CA GLU A 80 1.91 -10.12 20.60
C GLU A 80 0.39 -9.93 20.75
N GLN A 81 -0.30 -9.51 19.67
CA GLN A 81 -1.72 -9.13 19.71
C GLN A 81 -2.68 -10.33 19.81
N LEU A 82 -2.29 -11.50 19.32
CA LEU A 82 -3.10 -12.72 19.46
C LEU A 82 -2.91 -13.43 20.79
N HIS A 83 -1.95 -13.01 21.62
CA HIS A 83 -1.67 -13.68 22.88
C HIS A 83 -2.92 -13.73 23.79
N GLY A 84 -3.32 -14.94 24.20
CA GLY A 84 -4.47 -15.18 25.06
C GLY A 84 -5.85 -15.11 24.38
N THR A 85 -5.93 -14.86 23.07
CA THR A 85 -7.20 -14.81 22.32
C THR A 85 -7.72 -16.20 21.90
N GLY A 86 -6.89 -17.23 21.97
CA GLY A 86 -7.24 -18.57 21.49
C GLY A 86 -7.21 -18.69 19.95
N LEU A 87 -6.67 -17.69 19.24
CA LEU A 87 -6.40 -17.75 17.81
C LEU A 87 -4.92 -18.09 17.57
N ASP A 88 -4.66 -19.02 16.65
CA ASP A 88 -3.33 -19.38 16.23
C ASP A 88 -2.77 -18.39 15.20
N LEU A 89 -1.44 -18.19 15.21
CA LEU A 89 -0.75 -17.44 14.16
C LEU A 89 -0.25 -18.38 13.07
N PHE A 90 -0.77 -18.20 11.86
CA PHE A 90 -0.28 -18.85 10.64
C PHE A 90 0.61 -17.89 9.86
N LYS A 91 1.93 -18.13 9.89
CA LYS A 91 2.95 -17.32 9.20
C LYS A 91 2.89 -17.58 7.69
N ALA A 92 2.00 -16.89 6.99
CA ALA A 92 1.78 -17.05 5.55
C ALA A 92 3.10 -16.92 4.75
N ARG A 93 3.17 -17.63 3.62
CA ARG A 93 4.37 -17.73 2.75
C ARG A 93 5.54 -18.53 3.34
N GLN A 94 5.42 -19.11 4.53
CA GLN A 94 6.39 -20.11 4.99
C GLN A 94 6.02 -21.48 4.39
N PRO A 95 7.01 -22.30 3.99
CA PRO A 95 6.75 -23.58 3.31
C PRO A 95 5.87 -24.54 4.09
N GLU A 96 5.96 -24.52 5.42
CA GLU A 96 5.21 -25.37 6.35
C GLU A 96 3.79 -24.85 6.63
N THR A 97 3.49 -23.60 6.32
CA THR A 97 2.18 -22.98 6.62
C THR A 97 1.18 -23.30 5.50
N PRO A 98 0.08 -24.02 5.78
CA PRO A 98 -0.95 -24.28 4.78
C PRO A 98 -1.66 -22.99 4.40
N THR A 99 -2.08 -22.87 3.13
CA THR A 99 -3.02 -21.82 2.71
C THR A 99 -4.38 -22.05 3.37
N ILE A 100 -5.18 -20.99 3.49
CA ILE A 100 -6.54 -21.07 4.06
C ILE A 100 -7.38 -22.15 3.38
N PRO A 101 -7.49 -22.22 2.02
CA PRO A 101 -8.25 -23.27 1.37
C PRO A 101 -7.79 -24.69 1.74
N LYS A 102 -6.47 -24.91 1.77
CA LYS A 102 -5.88 -26.20 2.12
C LYS A 102 -6.11 -26.54 3.60
N TRP A 103 -5.99 -25.56 4.49
CA TRP A 103 -6.25 -25.76 5.92
C TRP A 103 -7.71 -26.14 6.18
N LEU A 104 -8.66 -25.44 5.56
CA LEU A 104 -10.09 -25.75 5.66
C LEU A 104 -10.40 -27.14 5.13
N ALA A 105 -9.88 -27.51 3.95
CA ALA A 105 -10.05 -28.84 3.39
C ALA A 105 -9.50 -29.97 4.29
N ASN A 106 -8.45 -29.71 5.06
CA ASN A 106 -7.88 -30.70 5.98
C ASN A 106 -8.61 -30.75 7.34
N THR A 107 -9.22 -29.64 7.76
CA THR A 107 -9.80 -29.49 9.10
C THR A 107 -11.27 -29.86 9.15
N LEU A 108 -12.01 -29.58 8.08
CA LEU A 108 -13.47 -29.73 8.07
C LEU A 108 -13.90 -31.14 7.60
N ASP A 109 -15.04 -31.57 8.11
CA ASP A 109 -15.70 -32.79 7.70
C ASP A 109 -16.34 -32.66 6.31
N GLU A 110 -16.52 -33.79 5.63
CA GLU A 110 -17.26 -33.88 4.37
C GLU A 110 -18.73 -33.43 4.55
N ASN A 111 -19.30 -32.84 3.51
CA ASN A 111 -20.68 -32.34 3.48
C ASN A 111 -20.96 -31.25 4.53
N SER A 112 -19.94 -30.53 4.98
CA SER A 112 -20.09 -29.36 5.85
C SER A 112 -20.28 -28.08 5.03
N ALA A 113 -20.43 -26.93 5.70
CA ALA A 113 -20.52 -25.63 5.05
C ALA A 113 -19.57 -24.62 5.71
N ILE A 114 -19.00 -23.74 4.89
CA ILE A 114 -18.33 -22.53 5.36
C ILE A 114 -19.11 -21.31 4.90
N ALA A 115 -18.93 -20.19 5.59
CA ALA A 115 -19.49 -18.91 5.13
C ALA A 115 -18.45 -17.79 5.17
N VAL A 116 -18.72 -16.79 4.36
CA VAL A 116 -17.95 -15.55 4.27
C VAL A 116 -18.85 -14.46 3.68
N ASP A 117 -18.67 -13.21 4.10
CA ASP A 117 -19.25 -12.09 3.35
C ASP A 117 -18.54 -12.01 1.99
N GLY A 118 -19.20 -12.47 0.94
CA GLY A 118 -18.64 -12.54 -0.41
C GLY A 118 -18.23 -11.20 -1.00
N ARG A 119 -18.70 -10.09 -0.42
CA ARG A 119 -18.24 -8.74 -0.77
C ARG A 119 -16.80 -8.48 -0.31
N SER A 120 -16.33 -9.19 0.70
CA SER A 120 -15.01 -9.00 1.33
C SER A 120 -13.93 -9.96 0.82
N ILE A 121 -14.24 -10.80 -0.16
CA ILE A 121 -13.27 -11.68 -0.80
C ILE A 121 -13.31 -11.54 -2.32
N SER A 122 -12.14 -11.64 -2.96
CA SER A 122 -12.04 -11.60 -4.42
C SER A 122 -12.61 -12.87 -5.07
N TYR A 123 -13.03 -12.75 -6.34
CA TYR A 123 -13.45 -13.89 -7.13
C TYR A 123 -12.33 -14.94 -7.29
N ALA A 124 -11.08 -14.52 -7.40
CA ALA A 124 -9.95 -15.44 -7.47
C ALA A 124 -9.82 -16.27 -6.19
N PHE A 125 -9.91 -15.65 -5.02
CA PHE A 125 -9.84 -16.37 -3.74
C PHE A 125 -11.05 -17.31 -3.54
N TYR A 126 -12.24 -16.89 -3.97
CA TYR A 126 -13.40 -17.76 -3.99
C TYR A 126 -13.19 -19.01 -4.88
N GLN A 127 -12.58 -18.85 -6.06
CA GLN A 127 -12.27 -20.00 -6.93
C GLN A 127 -11.23 -20.95 -6.29
N GLU A 128 -10.24 -20.42 -5.58
CA GLU A 128 -9.28 -21.24 -4.81
C GLU A 128 -9.98 -22.03 -3.70
N LEU A 129 -10.89 -21.38 -2.96
CA LEU A 129 -11.71 -22.06 -1.93
C LEU A 129 -12.55 -23.16 -2.57
N LYS A 130 -13.26 -22.87 -3.67
CA LYS A 130 -14.11 -23.82 -4.38
C LYS A 130 -13.32 -25.04 -4.83
N GLN A 131 -12.18 -24.83 -5.49
CA GLN A 131 -11.31 -25.91 -5.96
C GLN A 131 -10.81 -26.81 -4.80
N ALA A 132 -10.48 -26.23 -3.66
CA ALA A 132 -9.96 -26.99 -2.51
C ALA A 132 -11.06 -27.75 -1.74
N LEU A 133 -12.28 -27.23 -1.70
CA LEU A 133 -13.37 -27.75 -0.87
C LEU A 133 -14.33 -28.67 -1.62
N GLU A 134 -14.44 -28.55 -2.96
CA GLU A 134 -15.28 -29.39 -3.81
C GLU A 134 -15.05 -30.91 -3.61
N PRO A 135 -13.80 -31.43 -3.47
CA PRO A 135 -13.57 -32.86 -3.28
C PRO A 135 -14.21 -33.45 -2.01
N LYS A 136 -14.50 -32.60 -1.01
CA LYS A 136 -15.19 -32.98 0.24
C LYS A 136 -16.66 -32.57 0.25
N ASN A 137 -17.20 -32.08 -0.85
CA ASN A 137 -18.57 -31.55 -0.95
C ASN A 137 -18.88 -30.52 0.13
N ILE A 138 -17.93 -29.62 0.43
CA ILE A 138 -18.09 -28.53 1.41
C ILE A 138 -18.72 -27.33 0.68
N GLU A 139 -19.86 -26.90 1.16
CA GLU A 139 -20.59 -25.74 0.62
C GLU A 139 -19.93 -24.42 1.01
N ILE A 140 -19.94 -23.42 0.10
CA ILE A 140 -19.45 -22.06 0.37
C ILE A 140 -20.65 -21.10 0.26
N VAL A 141 -21.03 -20.49 1.38
CA VAL A 141 -22.12 -19.51 1.47
C VAL A 141 -21.53 -18.11 1.41
N LEU A 142 -21.82 -17.35 0.33
CA LEU A 142 -21.26 -16.01 0.05
C LEU A 142 -22.10 -14.84 0.54
N ASP A 143 -23.39 -15.06 0.80
CA ASP A 143 -24.36 -14.02 1.14
C ASP A 143 -24.68 -13.96 2.64
N LEU A 144 -23.76 -14.43 3.49
CA LEU A 144 -23.95 -14.51 4.92
C LEU A 144 -22.96 -13.61 5.67
N ASP A 145 -23.44 -12.46 6.13
CA ASP A 145 -22.70 -11.55 7.01
C ASP A 145 -23.04 -11.86 8.47
N LEU A 146 -22.13 -12.56 9.18
CA LEU A 146 -22.26 -12.86 10.61
C LEU A 146 -21.62 -11.81 11.51
N ILE A 147 -20.88 -10.86 10.96
CA ILE A 147 -20.20 -9.81 11.73
C ILE A 147 -21.16 -8.67 12.07
N THR A 148 -21.94 -8.16 11.11
CA THR A 148 -22.88 -7.06 11.34
C THR A 148 -23.83 -7.27 12.51
N PRO A 149 -24.46 -8.44 12.70
CA PRO A 149 -25.39 -8.64 13.81
C PRO A 149 -24.74 -8.63 15.20
N ILE A 150 -23.45 -8.95 15.30
CA ILE A 150 -22.72 -9.03 16.57
C ILE A 150 -21.85 -7.80 16.85
N TRP A 151 -21.56 -6.99 15.84
CA TRP A 151 -20.78 -5.75 15.97
C TRP A 151 -21.71 -4.54 16.14
N THR A 152 -22.26 -4.38 17.33
CA THR A 152 -23.32 -3.41 17.62
C THR A 152 -22.90 -1.94 17.48
N ASP A 153 -21.61 -1.64 17.61
CA ASP A 153 -21.00 -0.32 17.46
C ASP A 153 -20.19 -0.20 16.15
N ARG A 154 -20.54 -1.00 15.13
CA ARG A 154 -19.89 -0.96 13.83
C ARG A 154 -19.96 0.45 13.24
N PRO A 155 -18.81 1.03 12.82
CA PRO A 155 -18.79 2.33 12.13
C PRO A 155 -19.74 2.34 10.94
N SER A 156 -20.37 3.47 10.67
CA SER A 156 -21.19 3.65 9.47
C SER A 156 -20.34 3.56 8.21
N ARG A 157 -20.97 3.29 7.06
CA ARG A 157 -20.27 3.41 5.76
C ARG A 157 -19.76 4.83 5.58
N PRO A 158 -18.62 5.00 4.89
CA PRO A 158 -18.03 6.31 4.68
C PRO A 158 -18.94 7.20 3.83
N SER A 159 -18.94 8.50 4.10
CA SER A 159 -19.80 9.48 3.44
C SER A 159 -19.05 10.77 3.06
N ALA A 160 -17.74 10.70 2.89
CA ALA A 160 -16.92 11.85 2.54
C ALA A 160 -17.26 12.36 1.14
N GLU A 161 -17.23 13.69 0.98
CA GLU A 161 -17.50 14.35 -0.30
C GLU A 161 -16.38 14.05 -1.32
N ILE A 162 -16.77 13.83 -2.55
CA ILE A 162 -15.87 13.66 -3.69
C ILE A 162 -15.42 15.06 -4.16
N PHE A 163 -14.14 15.17 -4.50
CA PHE A 163 -13.57 16.40 -5.05
C PHE A 163 -12.90 16.18 -6.41
N ASP A 164 -12.75 17.26 -7.15
CA ASP A 164 -12.14 17.26 -8.48
C ASP A 164 -10.63 17.01 -8.41
N HIS A 165 -10.12 16.25 -9.36
CA HIS A 165 -8.68 16.14 -9.63
C HIS A 165 -8.38 16.76 -10.99
N PRO A 166 -8.01 18.06 -11.05
CA PRO A 166 -7.90 18.81 -12.28
C PRO A 166 -6.89 18.22 -13.28
N VAL A 167 -7.16 18.41 -14.57
CA VAL A 167 -6.25 17.98 -15.67
C VAL A 167 -4.87 18.60 -15.55
N ALA A 168 -4.74 19.75 -14.90
CA ALA A 168 -3.44 20.35 -14.57
C ALA A 168 -2.53 19.42 -13.75
N PHE A 169 -3.11 18.46 -13.01
CA PHE A 169 -2.39 17.43 -12.25
C PHE A 169 -2.38 16.07 -12.96
N SER A 170 -3.50 15.67 -13.55
CA SER A 170 -3.63 14.33 -14.21
C SER A 170 -3.11 14.29 -15.65
N GLY A 171 -2.95 15.43 -16.32
CA GLY A 171 -2.43 15.56 -17.68
C GLY A 171 -3.38 15.08 -18.79
N VAL A 172 -4.35 14.21 -18.48
CA VAL A 172 -5.24 13.59 -19.46
C VAL A 172 -6.69 13.64 -19.00
N GLU A 173 -7.60 14.04 -19.90
CA GLU A 173 -9.03 14.10 -19.60
C GLU A 173 -9.66 12.69 -19.52
N THR A 174 -10.73 12.57 -18.72
CA THR A 174 -11.55 11.36 -18.58
C THR A 174 -11.99 10.80 -19.93
N LYS A 175 -12.44 11.66 -20.84
CA LYS A 175 -12.89 11.25 -22.19
C LYS A 175 -11.80 10.51 -22.98
N GLN A 176 -10.54 10.95 -22.87
CA GLN A 176 -9.40 10.28 -23.53
C GLN A 176 -9.11 8.93 -22.87
N LYS A 177 -9.09 8.86 -21.55
CA LYS A 177 -8.89 7.59 -20.80
C LYS A 177 -9.98 6.56 -21.17
N LEU A 178 -11.23 6.98 -21.30
CA LEU A 178 -12.32 6.12 -21.77
C LEU A 178 -12.12 5.65 -23.22
N ALA A 179 -11.56 6.50 -24.09
CA ALA A 179 -11.25 6.10 -25.46
C ALA A 179 -10.16 5.03 -25.50
N ASP A 180 -9.12 5.14 -24.67
CA ASP A 180 -8.05 4.17 -24.54
C ASP A 180 -8.56 2.82 -23.99
N ILE A 181 -9.45 2.85 -22.98
CA ILE A 181 -10.13 1.64 -22.48
C ILE A 181 -10.97 0.98 -23.58
N ARG A 182 -11.72 1.75 -24.37
CA ARG A 182 -12.51 1.21 -25.48
C ARG A 182 -11.67 0.60 -26.59
N LYS A 183 -10.51 1.18 -26.86
CA LYS A 183 -9.52 0.58 -27.77
C LYS A 183 -9.08 -0.79 -27.25
N TRP A 184 -8.73 -0.88 -25.97
CA TRP A 184 -8.37 -2.14 -25.30
C TRP A 184 -9.51 -3.18 -25.34
N LEU A 185 -10.77 -2.77 -25.12
CA LEU A 185 -11.95 -3.65 -25.22
C LEU A 185 -12.04 -4.29 -26.62
N ASN A 186 -11.83 -3.50 -27.67
CA ASN A 186 -11.85 -4.00 -29.04
C ASN A 186 -10.70 -5.00 -29.32
N GLU A 187 -9.49 -4.70 -28.86
CA GLU A 187 -8.32 -5.56 -29.02
C GLU A 187 -8.46 -6.90 -28.27
N ASN A 188 -9.17 -6.91 -27.12
CA ASN A 188 -9.40 -8.10 -26.31
C ASN A 188 -10.77 -8.77 -26.56
N HIS A 189 -11.53 -8.33 -27.57
CA HIS A 189 -12.83 -8.86 -27.94
C HIS A 189 -13.82 -8.92 -26.76
N ALA A 190 -13.80 -7.88 -25.90
CA ALA A 190 -14.74 -7.71 -24.80
C ALA A 190 -15.76 -6.60 -25.13
N ASP A 191 -17.00 -6.76 -24.65
CA ASP A 191 -18.05 -5.78 -24.90
C ASP A 191 -18.09 -4.72 -23.82
N CYS A 192 -17.76 -5.08 -22.58
CA CYS A 192 -17.68 -4.18 -21.45
C CYS A 192 -16.56 -4.55 -20.48
N LEU A 193 -16.09 -3.56 -19.72
CA LEU A 193 -15.13 -3.69 -18.63
C LEU A 193 -15.77 -3.23 -17.33
N LEU A 194 -15.68 -4.04 -16.29
CA LEU A 194 -15.94 -3.64 -14.92
C LEU A 194 -14.62 -3.23 -14.26
N VAL A 195 -14.49 -1.96 -13.91
CA VAL A 195 -13.41 -1.44 -13.08
C VAL A 195 -13.91 -1.42 -11.63
N SER A 196 -13.31 -2.25 -10.79
CA SER A 196 -13.72 -2.44 -9.39
C SER A 196 -12.75 -1.86 -8.37
N THR A 197 -11.46 -1.68 -8.69
CA THR A 197 -10.52 -1.03 -7.78
C THR A 197 -10.79 0.46 -7.68
N LEU A 198 -10.84 0.99 -6.45
CA LEU A 198 -11.22 2.38 -6.20
C LEU A 198 -10.26 3.37 -6.85
N ASP A 199 -8.98 3.11 -6.79
CA ASP A 199 -7.94 3.96 -7.38
C ASP A 199 -8.00 3.98 -8.91
N ASP A 200 -8.32 2.86 -9.58
CA ASP A 200 -8.52 2.82 -11.04
C ASP A 200 -9.76 3.63 -11.46
N VAL A 201 -10.85 3.55 -10.68
CA VAL A 201 -12.05 4.36 -10.91
C VAL A 201 -11.74 5.85 -10.75
N MET A 202 -11.11 6.22 -9.62
CA MET A 202 -10.76 7.62 -9.33
C MET A 202 -9.78 8.20 -10.36
N TRP A 203 -8.78 7.42 -10.78
CA TRP A 203 -7.85 7.82 -11.83
C TRP A 203 -8.57 8.04 -13.17
N THR A 204 -9.43 7.09 -13.57
CA THR A 204 -10.16 7.17 -14.84
C THR A 204 -11.06 8.40 -14.90
N LEU A 205 -11.77 8.69 -13.82
CA LEU A 205 -12.75 9.77 -13.73
C LEU A 205 -12.15 11.13 -13.38
N ASN A 206 -10.87 11.21 -13.06
CA ASN A 206 -10.21 12.45 -12.58
C ASN A 206 -10.94 13.06 -11.37
N ILE A 207 -11.30 12.24 -10.41
CA ILE A 207 -11.89 12.63 -9.13
C ILE A 207 -11.16 11.95 -7.98
N ARG A 208 -11.33 12.48 -6.77
CA ARG A 208 -10.81 11.91 -5.53
C ARG A 208 -11.89 11.95 -4.46
N GLY A 209 -11.73 11.17 -3.40
CA GLY A 209 -12.66 11.12 -2.28
C GLY A 209 -11.94 11.06 -0.94
N GLY A 210 -12.68 10.88 0.13
CA GLY A 210 -12.14 10.81 1.49
C GLY A 210 -12.69 9.62 2.27
N ASP A 211 -13.06 8.53 1.60
CA ASP A 211 -13.69 7.38 2.26
C ASP A 211 -12.68 6.56 3.07
N THR A 212 -11.39 6.67 2.77
CA THR A 212 -10.31 6.04 3.53
C THR A 212 -9.34 7.09 4.06
N LEU A 213 -8.64 6.77 5.16
CA LEU A 213 -7.79 7.74 5.85
C LEU A 213 -6.56 8.17 5.05
N TYR A 214 -6.02 7.28 4.21
CA TYR A 214 -4.69 7.45 3.61
C TYR A 214 -4.70 7.45 2.09
N CYS A 215 -5.76 6.96 1.47
CA CYS A 215 -5.92 6.97 0.04
C CYS A 215 -7.14 7.83 -0.34
N PRO A 216 -6.97 8.87 -1.18
CA PRO A 216 -8.08 9.77 -1.55
C PRO A 216 -9.05 9.13 -2.55
N VAL A 217 -9.79 8.12 -2.11
CA VAL A 217 -10.74 7.36 -2.93
C VAL A 217 -12.15 7.43 -2.36
N SER A 218 -13.14 7.08 -3.19
CA SER A 218 -14.52 6.90 -2.78
C SER A 218 -15.07 5.57 -3.30
N GLU A 219 -15.84 4.87 -2.47
CA GLU A 219 -16.52 3.62 -2.86
C GLU A 219 -17.30 3.82 -4.15
N SER A 220 -16.91 3.11 -5.20
CA SER A 220 -17.46 3.28 -6.54
C SER A 220 -17.09 2.13 -7.47
N TYR A 221 -17.93 1.89 -8.48
CA TYR A 221 -17.62 1.05 -9.64
C TYR A 221 -17.69 1.88 -10.91
N LEU A 222 -16.98 1.46 -11.95
CA LEU A 222 -17.12 2.01 -13.29
C LEU A 222 -17.32 0.88 -14.29
N ILE A 223 -18.37 0.96 -15.09
CA ILE A 223 -18.59 0.08 -16.24
C ILE A 223 -18.33 0.89 -17.50
N VAL A 224 -17.38 0.42 -18.32
CA VAL A 224 -17.09 1.01 -19.62
C VAL A 224 -17.53 0.05 -20.70
N GLU A 225 -18.47 0.50 -21.53
CA GLU A 225 -18.97 -0.20 -22.70
C GLU A 225 -18.40 0.45 -23.97
N ARG A 226 -18.61 -0.15 -25.12
CA ARG A 226 -18.07 0.35 -26.40
C ARG A 226 -18.53 1.78 -26.72
N ASP A 227 -19.73 2.17 -26.31
CA ASP A 227 -20.35 3.48 -26.60
C ASP A 227 -20.75 4.27 -25.34
N ARG A 228 -20.82 3.63 -24.17
CA ARG A 228 -21.27 4.21 -22.91
C ARG A 228 -20.23 4.05 -21.81
N ALA A 229 -20.32 4.85 -20.77
CA ALA A 229 -19.62 4.66 -19.51
C ALA A 229 -20.55 5.05 -18.36
N THR A 230 -20.64 4.20 -17.35
CA THR A 230 -21.52 4.41 -16.19
C THR A 230 -20.73 4.24 -14.90
N ALA A 231 -20.64 5.29 -14.10
CA ALA A 231 -20.08 5.26 -12.75
C ALA A 231 -21.20 4.98 -11.73
N PHE A 232 -20.90 4.13 -10.77
CA PHE A 232 -21.80 3.78 -9.66
C PHE A 232 -21.22 4.38 -8.39
N ILE A 233 -21.84 5.46 -7.92
CA ILE A 233 -21.36 6.29 -6.80
C ILE A 233 -22.56 6.63 -5.92
N ASP A 234 -22.37 6.69 -4.60
CA ASP A 234 -23.40 7.26 -3.74
C ASP A 234 -23.57 8.76 -4.07
N LYS A 235 -24.76 9.11 -4.54
CA LYS A 235 -25.05 10.49 -4.96
C LYS A 235 -24.94 11.52 -3.84
N GLN A 236 -25.04 11.10 -2.58
CA GLN A 236 -24.85 12.01 -1.44
C GLN A 236 -23.41 12.50 -1.31
N LYS A 237 -22.45 11.74 -1.85
CA LYS A 237 -21.02 12.11 -1.86
C LYS A 237 -20.62 12.97 -3.06
N LEU A 238 -21.48 13.08 -4.08
CA LEU A 238 -21.11 13.65 -5.38
C LEU A 238 -21.67 15.08 -5.53
N PRO A 239 -20.82 16.12 -5.50
CA PRO A 239 -21.24 17.49 -5.81
C PRO A 239 -21.83 17.61 -7.22
N ALA A 240 -22.85 18.47 -7.38
CA ALA A 240 -23.56 18.64 -8.65
C ALA A 240 -22.66 19.13 -9.80
N GLU A 241 -21.64 19.93 -9.50
CA GLU A 241 -20.65 20.37 -10.48
C GLU A 241 -19.77 19.22 -10.99
N ILE A 242 -19.42 18.27 -10.14
CA ILE A 242 -18.64 17.09 -10.54
C ILE A 242 -19.53 16.13 -11.36
N GLU A 243 -20.77 15.90 -10.97
CA GLU A 243 -21.72 15.10 -11.78
C GLU A 243 -21.89 15.72 -13.17
N LYS A 244 -22.03 17.05 -13.26
CA LYS A 244 -22.12 17.78 -14.53
C LYS A 244 -20.84 17.64 -15.36
N LYS A 245 -19.66 17.73 -14.72
CA LYS A 245 -18.35 17.52 -15.38
C LYS A 245 -18.24 16.11 -15.95
N LEU A 246 -18.58 15.07 -15.17
CA LEU A 246 -18.55 13.67 -15.59
C LEU A 246 -19.50 13.44 -16.77
N THR A 247 -20.71 14.00 -16.72
CA THR A 247 -21.69 13.93 -17.83
C THR A 247 -21.15 14.56 -19.10
N ALA A 248 -20.48 15.73 -19.01
CA ALA A 248 -19.84 16.39 -20.15
C ALA A 248 -18.68 15.56 -20.76
N GLN A 249 -18.04 14.70 -19.96
CA GLN A 249 -16.99 13.77 -20.38
C GLN A 249 -17.55 12.40 -20.89
N GLY A 250 -18.89 12.26 -20.97
CA GLY A 250 -19.54 11.05 -21.46
C GLY A 250 -19.75 9.93 -20.42
N VAL A 251 -19.75 10.30 -19.13
CA VAL A 251 -20.00 9.36 -18.02
C VAL A 251 -21.37 9.63 -17.40
N SER A 252 -22.24 8.61 -17.38
CA SER A 252 -23.48 8.63 -16.60
C SER A 252 -23.22 8.22 -15.17
N VAL A 253 -23.94 8.81 -14.20
CA VAL A 253 -23.81 8.43 -12.79
C VAL A 253 -25.10 7.76 -12.31
N ARG A 254 -24.94 6.61 -11.64
CA ARG A 254 -26.00 5.88 -10.95
C ARG A 254 -25.63 5.64 -9.49
N HIS A 255 -26.64 5.31 -8.68
CA HIS A 255 -26.38 4.99 -7.28
C HIS A 255 -25.55 3.71 -7.16
N TYR A 256 -24.62 3.69 -6.20
CA TYR A 256 -23.64 2.61 -5.98
C TYR A 256 -24.26 1.20 -5.99
N GLU A 257 -25.36 1.00 -5.27
CA GLU A 257 -26.00 -0.30 -5.11
C GLU A 257 -26.62 -0.88 -6.41
N TYR A 258 -26.74 -0.08 -7.48
CA TYR A 258 -27.35 -0.54 -8.74
C TYR A 258 -26.38 -1.26 -9.68
N VAL A 259 -25.12 -1.48 -9.31
CA VAL A 259 -24.11 -2.09 -10.20
C VAL A 259 -24.52 -3.49 -10.65
N SER A 260 -24.91 -4.38 -9.73
CA SER A 260 -25.35 -5.74 -10.06
C SER A 260 -26.61 -5.74 -10.94
N GLN A 261 -27.61 -4.91 -10.59
CA GLN A 261 -28.83 -4.79 -11.40
C GLN A 261 -28.52 -4.28 -12.81
N TYR A 262 -27.62 -3.30 -12.94
CA TYR A 262 -27.23 -2.76 -14.25
C TYR A 262 -26.55 -3.82 -15.10
N LEU A 263 -25.60 -4.56 -14.55
CA LEU A 263 -24.92 -5.64 -15.26
C LEU A 263 -25.92 -6.70 -15.74
N ASN A 264 -26.84 -7.14 -14.91
CA ASN A 264 -27.84 -8.14 -15.24
C ASN A 264 -28.86 -7.68 -16.29
N GLN A 265 -29.20 -6.38 -16.34
CA GLN A 265 -30.28 -5.89 -17.20
C GLN A 265 -29.79 -5.19 -18.47
N GLN A 266 -28.67 -4.45 -18.37
CA GLN A 266 -28.18 -3.62 -19.47
C GLN A 266 -27.00 -4.27 -20.22
N CYS A 267 -26.30 -5.21 -19.57
CA CYS A 267 -25.19 -5.94 -20.14
C CYS A 267 -25.50 -7.42 -20.40
N GLU A 268 -26.76 -7.83 -20.28
CA GLU A 268 -27.21 -9.23 -20.53
C GLU A 268 -26.71 -9.74 -21.89
N GLY A 269 -26.13 -10.92 -21.90
CA GLY A 269 -25.57 -11.56 -23.09
C GLY A 269 -24.23 -10.99 -23.58
N LEU A 270 -23.73 -9.91 -22.99
CA LEU A 270 -22.45 -9.32 -23.36
C LEU A 270 -21.28 -10.06 -22.69
N SER A 271 -20.09 -9.90 -23.29
CA SER A 271 -18.83 -10.35 -22.68
C SER A 271 -18.28 -9.28 -21.74
N LEU A 272 -18.11 -9.64 -20.46
CA LEU A 272 -17.63 -8.76 -19.39
C LEU A 272 -16.18 -9.08 -19.01
N ALA A 273 -15.27 -8.16 -19.28
CA ALA A 273 -13.92 -8.18 -18.73
C ALA A 273 -13.92 -7.64 -17.30
N PHE A 274 -13.21 -8.30 -16.38
CA PHE A 274 -13.06 -7.87 -14.99
C PHE A 274 -11.81 -8.47 -14.36
N SER A 275 -11.26 -7.81 -13.33
CA SER A 275 -10.13 -8.35 -12.57
C SER A 275 -10.60 -9.38 -11.53
N PRO A 276 -10.25 -10.66 -11.65
CA PRO A 276 -10.67 -11.67 -10.69
C PRO A 276 -10.03 -11.48 -9.31
N VAL A 277 -8.90 -10.78 -9.24
CA VAL A 277 -8.15 -10.53 -7.99
C VAL A 277 -8.75 -9.39 -7.18
N TYR A 278 -9.42 -8.43 -7.85
CA TYR A 278 -9.93 -7.22 -7.21
C TYR A 278 -11.46 -7.10 -7.21
N THR A 279 -12.17 -7.90 -7.99
CA THR A 279 -13.63 -7.87 -7.99
C THR A 279 -14.18 -8.84 -6.95
N ASP A 280 -15.13 -8.39 -6.16
CA ASP A 280 -15.73 -9.19 -5.11
C ASP A 280 -16.52 -10.40 -5.66
N SER A 281 -16.51 -11.48 -4.88
CA SER A 281 -17.09 -12.75 -5.31
C SER A 281 -18.62 -12.74 -5.35
N LEU A 282 -19.28 -11.96 -4.47
CA LEU A 282 -20.74 -11.88 -4.43
C LEU A 282 -21.29 -11.20 -5.67
N LEU A 283 -20.66 -10.09 -6.11
CA LEU A 283 -21.06 -9.41 -7.35
C LEU A 283 -20.92 -10.34 -8.55
N VAL A 284 -19.73 -10.99 -8.72
CA VAL A 284 -19.51 -11.88 -9.86
C VAL A 284 -20.49 -13.06 -9.85
N ASN A 285 -20.71 -13.68 -8.70
CA ASN A 285 -21.66 -14.80 -8.56
C ASN A 285 -23.11 -14.37 -8.90
N SER A 286 -23.48 -13.12 -8.63
CA SER A 286 -24.83 -12.59 -8.93
C SER A 286 -25.08 -12.33 -10.42
N ILE A 287 -24.05 -12.31 -11.25
CA ILE A 287 -24.13 -11.96 -12.68
C ILE A 287 -23.66 -13.08 -13.62
N GLU A 288 -23.00 -14.13 -13.12
CA GLU A 288 -22.33 -15.16 -13.94
C GLU A 288 -23.26 -15.93 -14.89
N GLN A 289 -24.55 -15.99 -14.59
CA GLN A 289 -25.53 -16.68 -15.43
C GLN A 289 -25.98 -15.83 -16.63
N ASN A 290 -25.81 -14.52 -16.58
CA ASN A 290 -26.35 -13.58 -17.55
C ASN A 290 -25.28 -12.95 -18.46
N LEU A 291 -24.01 -13.10 -18.15
CA LEU A 291 -22.89 -12.53 -18.92
C LEU A 291 -21.85 -13.59 -19.29
N SER A 292 -21.15 -13.36 -20.39
CA SER A 292 -19.96 -14.13 -20.73
C SER A 292 -18.75 -13.57 -19.99
N LEU A 293 -18.36 -14.18 -18.88
CA LEU A 293 -17.29 -13.70 -18.02
C LEU A 293 -15.90 -13.87 -18.67
N LYS A 294 -15.10 -12.81 -18.68
CA LYS A 294 -13.71 -12.76 -19.13
C LYS A 294 -12.80 -12.28 -17.97
N PRO A 295 -12.38 -13.19 -17.06
CA PRO A 295 -11.44 -12.82 -16.00
C PRO A 295 -10.07 -12.49 -16.59
N MET A 296 -9.61 -11.25 -16.41
CA MET A 296 -8.33 -10.75 -16.93
C MET A 296 -7.87 -9.52 -16.14
N ALA A 297 -6.59 -9.14 -16.28
CA ALA A 297 -6.07 -7.94 -15.62
C ALA A 297 -6.79 -6.68 -16.11
N CYS A 298 -7.04 -5.74 -15.19
CA CYS A 298 -7.65 -4.46 -15.54
C CYS A 298 -6.64 -3.60 -16.31
N PRO A 299 -6.96 -3.12 -17.52
CA PRO A 299 -6.05 -2.30 -18.31
C PRO A 299 -5.78 -0.94 -17.66
N VAL A 300 -6.67 -0.44 -16.83
CA VAL A 300 -6.52 0.85 -16.15
C VAL A 300 -5.33 0.82 -15.18
N THR A 301 -5.13 -0.30 -14.50
CA THR A 301 -3.98 -0.51 -13.62
C THR A 301 -2.65 -0.31 -14.38
N ASP A 302 -2.53 -0.89 -15.58
CA ASP A 302 -1.33 -0.72 -16.43
C ASP A 302 -1.23 0.71 -16.99
N MET A 303 -2.35 1.34 -17.39
CA MET A 303 -2.37 2.69 -17.93
C MET A 303 -1.88 3.73 -16.93
N LYS A 304 -2.27 3.64 -15.64
CA LYS A 304 -1.85 4.59 -14.60
C LYS A 304 -0.42 4.34 -14.09
N THR A 305 0.10 3.13 -14.27
CA THR A 305 1.44 2.74 -13.81
C THR A 305 2.54 3.56 -14.49
N THR A 306 2.41 3.82 -15.79
CA THR A 306 3.33 4.67 -16.56
C THR A 306 2.83 6.11 -16.54
N LYS A 307 3.47 6.95 -15.72
CA LYS A 307 3.07 8.35 -15.53
C LYS A 307 3.36 9.16 -16.79
N ASN A 308 2.41 10.02 -17.17
CA ASN A 308 2.64 10.99 -18.25
C ASN A 308 3.53 12.15 -17.76
N GLN A 309 3.98 13.01 -18.68
CA GLN A 309 4.90 14.11 -18.37
C GLN A 309 4.32 15.11 -17.35
N THR A 310 3.02 15.36 -17.38
CA THR A 310 2.35 16.24 -16.42
C THR A 310 2.30 15.62 -15.03
N GLU A 311 1.96 14.34 -14.93
CA GLU A 311 1.99 13.59 -13.67
C GLU A 311 3.40 13.54 -13.07
N LEU A 312 4.43 13.27 -13.88
CA LEU A 312 5.82 13.26 -13.40
C LEU A 312 6.27 14.62 -12.90
N ALA A 313 6.01 15.70 -13.62
CA ALA A 313 6.39 17.04 -13.22
C ALA A 313 5.70 17.47 -11.92
N ASN A 314 4.41 17.15 -11.76
CA ASN A 314 3.66 17.43 -10.54
C ASN A 314 4.12 16.57 -9.35
N LEU A 315 4.47 15.29 -9.59
CA LEU A 315 5.01 14.41 -8.56
C LEU A 315 6.38 14.93 -8.06
N GLU A 316 7.28 15.30 -8.96
CA GLU A 316 8.60 15.85 -8.60
C GLU A 316 8.46 17.15 -7.79
N GLN A 317 7.48 18.01 -8.13
CA GLN A 317 7.19 19.20 -7.35
C GLN A 317 6.61 18.85 -5.97
N SER A 318 5.69 17.88 -5.89
CA SER A 318 5.11 17.41 -4.62
C SER A 318 6.17 16.80 -3.71
N LEU A 319 7.08 15.99 -4.26
CA LEU A 319 8.22 15.43 -3.53
C LEU A 319 9.18 16.51 -3.04
N THR A 320 9.40 17.57 -3.81
CA THR A 320 10.21 18.72 -3.39
C THR A 320 9.55 19.47 -2.23
N ASP A 321 8.26 19.75 -2.33
CA ASP A 321 7.49 20.44 -1.28
C ASP A 321 7.43 19.57 0.01
N ASP A 322 7.23 18.25 -0.11
CA ASP A 322 7.27 17.30 0.99
C ASP A 322 8.67 17.23 1.64
N SER A 323 9.71 17.21 0.82
CA SER A 323 11.10 17.19 1.31
C SER A 323 11.47 18.41 2.14
N VAL A 324 10.90 19.58 1.84
CA VAL A 324 11.05 20.78 2.70
C VAL A 324 10.45 20.53 4.09
N ALA A 325 9.26 19.90 4.17
CA ALA A 325 8.66 19.55 5.46
C ALA A 325 9.50 18.52 6.22
N VAL A 326 10.06 17.53 5.51
CA VAL A 326 10.95 16.51 6.09
C VAL A 326 12.24 17.15 6.62
N VAL A 327 12.85 18.09 5.89
CA VAL A 327 14.07 18.81 6.35
C VAL A 327 13.79 19.62 7.62
N LYS A 328 12.67 20.36 7.68
CA LYS A 328 12.24 21.06 8.90
C LYS A 328 12.05 20.11 10.08
N PHE A 329 11.48 18.94 9.82
CA PHE A 329 11.32 17.91 10.84
C PHE A 329 12.68 17.36 11.31
N MET A 330 13.61 17.10 10.41
CA MET A 330 14.96 16.61 10.75
C MET A 330 15.73 17.63 11.59
N SER A 331 15.67 18.91 11.21
CA SER A 331 16.24 20.03 11.97
C SER A 331 15.62 20.12 13.37
N TRP A 332 14.28 20.04 13.46
CA TRP A 332 13.55 20.06 14.73
C TRP A 332 13.92 18.87 15.63
N LEU A 333 14.10 17.65 15.08
CA LEU A 333 14.51 16.48 15.85
C LEU A 333 15.89 16.70 16.49
N GLU A 334 16.86 17.22 15.73
CA GLU A 334 18.21 17.47 16.24
C GLU A 334 18.18 18.47 17.41
N ASP A 335 17.33 19.49 17.32
CA ASP A 335 17.18 20.49 18.37
C ASP A 335 16.44 19.99 19.62
N GLN A 336 15.40 19.15 19.44
CA GLN A 336 14.46 18.84 20.51
C GLN A 336 14.72 17.50 21.22
N VAL A 337 15.32 16.51 20.57
CA VAL A 337 15.60 15.21 21.19
C VAL A 337 16.48 15.33 22.45
N PRO A 338 17.48 16.21 22.51
CA PRO A 338 18.29 16.42 23.75
C PRO A 338 17.47 16.91 24.95
N SER A 339 16.28 17.48 24.73
CA SER A 339 15.39 17.88 25.83
C SER A 339 14.78 16.71 26.61
N GLY A 340 14.76 15.50 26.02
CA GLY A 340 14.12 14.31 26.57
C GLY A 340 12.59 14.33 26.53
N LEU A 341 11.97 15.27 25.79
CA LEU A 341 10.50 15.43 25.69
C LEU A 341 9.92 14.88 24.39
N VAL A 342 10.75 14.57 23.40
CA VAL A 342 10.27 14.01 22.13
C VAL A 342 9.87 12.55 22.31
N THR A 343 8.67 12.21 21.88
CA THR A 343 8.17 10.84 21.84
C THR A 343 7.83 10.44 20.40
N GLU A 344 7.62 9.16 20.14
CA GLU A 344 7.20 8.66 18.83
C GLU A 344 5.93 9.37 18.32
N LEU A 345 4.90 9.51 19.17
CA LEU A 345 3.65 10.22 18.83
C LEU A 345 3.88 11.72 18.62
N SER A 346 4.72 12.37 19.41
CA SER A 346 5.00 13.80 19.23
C SER A 346 5.79 14.05 17.95
N ALA A 347 6.68 13.14 17.56
CA ALA A 347 7.42 13.21 16.31
C ALA A 347 6.48 13.03 15.09
N GLU A 348 5.56 12.04 15.12
CA GLU A 348 4.52 11.87 14.12
C GLU A 348 3.68 13.13 13.96
N ALA A 349 3.18 13.69 15.06
CA ALA A 349 2.36 14.91 15.06
C ALA A 349 3.11 16.13 14.50
N GLN A 350 4.40 16.29 14.83
CA GLN A 350 5.22 17.39 14.35
C GLN A 350 5.47 17.31 12.85
N LEU A 351 5.84 16.14 12.33
CA LEU A 351 6.03 15.93 10.89
C LEU A 351 4.76 16.22 10.11
N LYS A 352 3.62 15.70 10.58
CA LYS A 352 2.31 16.00 10.00
C LYS A 352 1.98 17.50 10.02
N SER A 353 2.35 18.20 11.09
CA SER A 353 2.17 19.66 11.18
C SER A 353 2.95 20.41 10.09
N TYR A 354 4.19 20.00 9.80
CA TYR A 354 4.97 20.58 8.72
C TYR A 354 4.39 20.28 7.34
N ARG A 355 3.95 19.04 7.07
CA ARG A 355 3.32 18.65 5.82
C ARG A 355 2.04 19.43 5.53
N ARG A 356 1.20 19.67 6.54
CA ARG A 356 -0.04 20.48 6.42
C ARG A 356 0.17 21.92 5.97
N GLN A 357 1.39 22.44 6.09
CA GLN A 357 1.74 23.79 5.65
C GLN A 357 2.19 23.84 4.19
N THR A 358 2.39 22.69 3.56
CA THR A 358 2.80 22.61 2.16
C THR A 358 1.62 22.81 1.21
N ARG A 359 1.93 23.21 -0.03
CA ARG A 359 0.89 23.42 -1.05
C ARG A 359 0.25 22.08 -1.45
N HIS A 360 -1.06 22.13 -1.70
CA HIS A 360 -1.81 20.98 -2.23
C HIS A 360 -1.80 19.73 -1.36
N TYR A 361 -1.41 19.82 -0.09
CA TYR A 361 -1.52 18.73 0.85
C TYR A 361 -2.99 18.34 1.06
N VAL A 362 -3.28 17.04 0.98
CA VAL A 362 -4.63 16.47 1.16
C VAL A 362 -4.72 15.71 2.48
N SER A 363 -3.83 14.73 2.68
CA SER A 363 -3.77 13.88 3.87
C SER A 363 -2.40 13.22 3.99
N ASP A 364 -2.16 12.43 5.03
CA ASP A 364 -1.05 11.49 5.04
C ASP A 364 -1.31 10.36 4.01
N SER A 365 -0.26 9.78 3.42
CA SER A 365 -0.37 8.67 2.45
C SER A 365 -0.44 7.29 3.12
N PHE A 366 -0.02 7.22 4.38
CA PHE A 366 -0.17 6.09 5.31
C PHE A 366 0.06 6.58 6.73
N ARG A 367 -0.21 5.73 7.72
CA ARG A 367 0.10 6.08 9.10
C ARG A 367 1.62 6.14 9.28
N THR A 368 2.14 7.27 9.76
CA THR A 368 3.57 7.43 10.01
C THR A 368 4.10 6.33 10.93
N ILE A 369 5.16 5.68 10.50
CA ILE A 369 5.91 4.71 11.29
C ILE A 369 7.03 5.49 11.97
N ALA A 370 6.91 5.73 13.27
CA ALA A 370 7.91 6.40 14.08
C ALA A 370 8.35 5.43 15.17
N GLY A 371 9.39 4.62 14.89
CA GLY A 371 9.81 3.52 15.75
C GLY A 371 11.17 3.77 16.39
N PHE A 372 11.20 3.98 17.72
CA PHE A 372 12.44 4.10 18.49
C PHE A 372 12.92 2.73 18.99
N ALA A 373 14.21 2.46 18.88
CA ALA A 373 14.85 1.23 19.35
C ALA A 373 14.13 -0.03 18.81
N ALA A 374 13.70 -0.95 19.68
CA ALA A 374 13.06 -2.20 19.31
C ALA A 374 11.76 -2.02 18.48
N HIS A 375 11.07 -0.88 18.63
CA HIS A 375 9.88 -0.58 17.84
C HIS A 375 10.20 -0.45 16.33
N GLY A 376 11.39 0.09 15.98
CA GLY A 376 11.85 0.15 14.60
C GLY A 376 12.06 -1.20 13.94
N ALA A 377 12.17 -2.30 14.69
CA ALA A 377 12.23 -3.65 14.14
C ALA A 377 10.87 -4.19 13.65
N LYS A 378 9.76 -3.57 14.03
CA LYS A 378 8.43 -3.86 13.52
C LYS A 378 8.20 -2.99 12.27
N MET A 379 8.25 -3.60 11.09
CA MET A 379 8.32 -2.90 9.80
C MET A 379 7.19 -1.88 9.58
N HIS A 380 5.99 -2.17 10.10
CA HIS A 380 4.79 -1.32 10.02
C HIS A 380 4.31 -0.95 11.44
N TYR A 381 5.25 -0.57 12.31
CA TYR A 381 4.94 -0.13 13.67
C TYR A 381 4.03 1.10 13.64
N ALA A 382 3.11 1.14 14.58
CA ALA A 382 2.26 2.30 14.82
C ALA A 382 2.23 2.54 16.33
N ALA A 383 2.78 3.67 16.76
CA ALA A 383 2.76 4.06 18.17
C ALA A 383 1.31 4.33 18.63
N ASP A 384 1.02 3.96 19.88
CA ASP A 384 -0.20 4.31 20.59
C ASP A 384 0.13 4.84 21.99
N GLU A 385 -0.85 5.19 22.77
CA GLU A 385 -0.62 5.75 24.11
C GLU A 385 0.14 4.79 25.05
N GLU A 386 0.00 3.46 24.86
CA GLU A 386 0.62 2.44 25.70
C GLU A 386 2.07 2.15 25.26
N SER A 387 2.33 2.17 23.95
CA SER A 387 3.63 1.83 23.37
C SER A 387 4.54 3.04 23.16
N ASN A 388 4.03 4.28 23.25
CA ASN A 388 4.70 5.53 22.92
C ASN A 388 6.04 5.72 23.67
N ALA A 389 7.15 5.50 23.00
CA ALA A 389 8.49 5.61 23.58
C ALA A 389 9.04 7.03 23.51
N VAL A 390 9.87 7.40 24.52
CA VAL A 390 10.67 8.63 24.48
C VAL A 390 11.89 8.41 23.59
N VAL A 391 12.04 9.25 22.58
CA VAL A 391 13.20 9.26 21.66
C VAL A 391 14.37 9.91 22.35
N ASN A 392 15.54 9.26 22.34
CA ASN A 392 16.75 9.76 22.98
C ASN A 392 18.02 9.33 22.21
N GLU A 393 19.18 9.59 22.80
CA GLU A 393 20.48 9.36 22.18
C GLU A 393 20.98 7.90 22.20
N SER A 394 20.22 6.96 22.76
CA SER A 394 20.72 5.60 23.04
C SER A 394 20.59 4.63 21.88
N ASN A 395 19.70 4.88 20.90
CA ASN A 395 19.39 3.93 19.85
C ASN A 395 18.90 4.60 18.56
N PHE A 396 18.67 3.81 17.53
CA PHE A 396 18.06 4.27 16.29
C PHE A 396 16.62 4.72 16.48
N PHE A 397 16.25 5.75 15.74
CA PHE A 397 14.89 6.20 15.53
C PHE A 397 14.58 6.13 14.02
N LEU A 398 13.74 5.20 13.62
CA LEU A 398 13.28 5.02 12.26
C LEU A 398 11.99 5.81 12.07
N VAL A 399 11.95 6.68 11.06
CA VAL A 399 10.74 7.40 10.66
C VAL A 399 10.46 7.15 9.19
N ASP A 400 9.32 6.52 8.94
CA ASP A 400 8.78 6.25 7.61
C ASP A 400 7.43 6.94 7.47
N SER A 401 7.25 7.74 6.43
CA SER A 401 6.11 8.64 6.34
C SER A 401 5.90 9.17 4.93
N GLY A 402 4.68 9.56 4.63
CA GLY A 402 4.36 10.18 3.36
C GLY A 402 3.11 11.05 3.41
N GLY A 403 2.86 11.80 2.35
CA GLY A 403 1.70 12.66 2.19
C GLY A 403 1.01 12.47 0.85
N GLN A 404 -0.28 12.71 0.84
CA GLN A 404 -1.10 12.86 -0.36
C GLN A 404 -1.13 14.34 -0.76
N TYR A 405 -0.73 14.63 -1.97
CA TYR A 405 -0.78 15.94 -2.60
C TYR A 405 -1.60 15.84 -3.89
N LEU A 406 -2.24 16.90 -4.33
CA LEU A 406 -2.96 16.87 -5.62
C LEU A 406 -2.03 16.46 -6.79
N GLY A 407 -0.73 16.79 -6.70
CA GLY A 407 0.26 16.46 -7.71
C GLY A 407 0.94 15.11 -7.56
N GLY A 408 0.79 14.42 -6.41
CA GLY A 408 1.49 13.15 -6.19
C GLY A 408 1.26 12.55 -4.80
N THR A 409 1.71 11.33 -4.64
CA THR A 409 1.80 10.63 -3.36
C THR A 409 3.27 10.50 -2.98
N THR A 410 3.63 10.78 -1.73
CA THR A 410 5.01 10.67 -1.27
C THR A 410 5.18 9.52 -0.29
N ASP A 411 6.40 9.01 -0.26
CA ASP A 411 6.85 7.93 0.59
C ASP A 411 8.35 8.09 0.85
N ILE A 412 8.76 8.12 2.12
CA ILE A 412 10.14 8.34 2.50
C ILE A 412 10.45 7.78 3.87
N THR A 413 11.52 7.00 3.95
CA THR A 413 12.09 6.59 5.24
C THR A 413 13.47 7.20 5.48
N ARG A 414 13.67 7.68 6.71
CA ARG A 414 15.00 8.04 7.26
C ARG A 414 15.17 7.41 8.64
N THR A 415 16.39 6.95 8.91
CA THR A 415 16.79 6.45 10.22
C THR A 415 17.77 7.42 10.85
N PHE A 416 17.62 7.72 12.13
CA PHE A 416 18.38 8.69 12.91
C PHE A 416 19.07 8.05 14.09
N HIS A 417 20.17 8.68 14.55
CA HIS A 417 20.79 8.40 15.85
C HIS A 417 21.36 9.71 16.39
N PHE A 418 20.93 10.11 17.57
CA PHE A 418 21.28 11.40 18.15
C PHE A 418 22.50 11.34 19.07
N GLY A 419 23.01 10.13 19.35
CA GLY A 419 24.22 9.90 20.14
C GLY A 419 25.30 9.18 19.31
N SER A 420 26.00 8.24 19.96
CA SER A 420 27.10 7.48 19.35
C SER A 420 26.63 6.04 19.02
N PRO A 421 26.33 5.70 17.77
CA PRO A 421 25.93 4.36 17.39
C PRO A 421 27.07 3.36 17.60
N THR A 422 26.70 2.13 17.97
CA THR A 422 27.62 1.00 18.11
C THR A 422 28.23 0.59 16.76
N ILE A 423 29.30 -0.19 16.77
CA ILE A 423 29.93 -0.75 15.55
C ILE A 423 28.89 -1.56 14.74
N LYS A 424 28.05 -2.36 15.42
CA LYS A 424 26.98 -3.16 14.78
C LYS A 424 25.96 -2.25 14.09
N GLN A 425 25.52 -1.18 14.75
CA GLN A 425 24.57 -0.21 14.22
C GLN A 425 25.14 0.52 12.99
N ARG A 426 26.40 1.01 13.09
CA ARG A 426 27.09 1.66 11.95
C ARG A 426 27.18 0.73 10.74
N LYS A 427 27.55 -0.53 10.98
CA LYS A 427 27.63 -1.54 9.92
C LYS A 427 26.26 -1.74 9.25
N ASP A 428 25.20 -1.99 10.03
CA ASP A 428 23.88 -2.25 9.49
C ASP A 428 23.33 -1.04 8.69
N TYR A 429 23.49 0.18 9.23
CA TYR A 429 23.09 1.40 8.56
C TYR A 429 23.84 1.60 7.22
N THR A 430 25.15 1.40 7.24
CA THR A 430 25.98 1.54 6.03
C THR A 430 25.62 0.49 4.98
N LEU A 431 25.34 -0.76 5.37
CA LEU A 431 24.92 -1.82 4.45
C LEU A 431 23.56 -1.50 3.81
N VAL A 432 22.62 -0.92 4.55
CA VAL A 432 21.33 -0.46 3.99
C VAL A 432 21.56 0.66 2.97
N LEU A 433 22.39 1.65 3.28
CA LEU A 433 22.75 2.69 2.30
C LEU A 433 23.41 2.12 1.04
N LYS A 434 24.35 1.17 1.19
CA LYS A 434 24.95 0.47 0.04
C LYS A 434 23.91 -0.22 -0.82
N ALA A 435 22.91 -0.86 -0.20
CA ALA A 435 21.82 -1.53 -0.91
C ALA A 435 20.98 -0.52 -1.72
N VAL A 436 20.64 0.64 -1.13
CA VAL A 436 19.94 1.74 -1.81
C VAL A 436 20.75 2.24 -3.00
N ILE A 437 22.03 2.54 -2.80
CA ILE A 437 22.92 3.08 -3.86
C ILE A 437 23.04 2.06 -4.99
N ARG A 438 23.27 0.79 -4.68
CA ARG A 438 23.45 -0.27 -5.68
C ARG A 438 22.23 -0.43 -6.57
N LEU A 439 21.04 -0.46 -6.01
CA LEU A 439 19.82 -0.55 -6.81
C LEU A 439 19.61 0.73 -7.62
N THR A 440 19.81 1.91 -7.03
CA THR A 440 19.66 3.20 -7.72
C THR A 440 20.59 3.33 -8.95
N GLN A 441 21.84 2.84 -8.84
CA GLN A 441 22.82 2.91 -9.93
C GLN A 441 22.68 1.79 -10.97
N THR A 442 21.73 0.86 -10.77
CA THR A 442 21.56 -0.28 -11.68
C THR A 442 21.06 0.16 -13.04
N ARG A 443 21.77 -0.27 -14.09
CA ARG A 443 21.29 -0.26 -15.49
C ARG A 443 20.77 -1.64 -15.84
N PHE A 444 19.68 -1.69 -16.60
CA PHE A 444 19.03 -2.94 -16.96
C PHE A 444 18.45 -2.87 -18.38
N MET A 445 18.36 -4.03 -19.02
CA MET A 445 17.79 -4.10 -20.37
C MET A 445 16.27 -3.96 -20.33
N LYS A 446 15.72 -3.34 -21.36
CA LYS A 446 14.29 -3.40 -21.67
C LYS A 446 13.80 -4.85 -21.59
N GLY A 447 12.63 -5.08 -20.97
CA GLY A 447 12.09 -6.41 -20.69
C GLY A 447 12.42 -6.95 -19.29
N SER A 448 13.29 -6.26 -18.52
CA SER A 448 13.57 -6.66 -17.14
C SER A 448 12.39 -6.36 -16.23
N THR A 449 12.18 -7.24 -15.24
CA THR A 449 11.15 -7.13 -14.21
C THR A 449 11.74 -6.72 -12.87
N GLY A 450 10.91 -6.28 -11.94
CA GLY A 450 11.38 -5.94 -10.59
C GLY A 450 12.01 -7.13 -9.84
N ALA A 451 11.57 -8.36 -10.10
CA ALA A 451 12.18 -9.56 -9.52
C ALA A 451 13.63 -9.78 -9.99
N ASN A 452 13.97 -9.38 -11.22
CA ASN A 452 15.36 -9.42 -11.70
C ASN A 452 16.26 -8.43 -10.94
N LEU A 453 15.70 -7.32 -10.44
CA LEU A 453 16.46 -6.21 -9.90
C LEU A 453 16.47 -6.18 -8.36
N ASP A 454 15.53 -6.83 -7.67
CA ASP A 454 15.50 -6.95 -6.20
C ASP A 454 16.85 -7.40 -5.63
N ILE A 455 17.51 -8.34 -6.29
CA ILE A 455 18.80 -8.88 -5.87
C ILE A 455 19.92 -7.82 -5.85
N MET A 456 19.79 -6.73 -6.58
CA MET A 456 20.80 -5.66 -6.58
C MET A 456 20.89 -4.96 -5.22
N ALA A 457 19.76 -4.80 -4.52
CA ALA A 457 19.76 -4.32 -3.14
C ALA A 457 19.94 -5.47 -2.14
N ARG A 458 19.10 -6.50 -2.23
CA ARG A 458 19.09 -7.62 -1.29
C ARG A 458 20.41 -8.37 -1.23
N GLY A 459 21.08 -8.54 -2.37
CA GLY A 459 22.37 -9.21 -2.49
C GLY A 459 23.48 -8.55 -1.66
N VAL A 460 23.41 -7.25 -1.42
CA VAL A 460 24.37 -6.55 -0.54
C VAL A 460 24.25 -7.07 0.90
N LEU A 461 23.03 -7.22 1.39
CA LEU A 461 22.78 -7.72 2.75
C LEU A 461 23.04 -9.21 2.87
N TRP A 462 22.68 -10.01 1.87
CA TRP A 462 22.92 -11.46 1.85
C TRP A 462 24.41 -11.84 1.95
N GLN A 463 25.31 -11.03 1.37
CA GLN A 463 26.77 -11.23 1.54
C GLN A 463 27.23 -11.14 2.99
N HIS A 464 26.40 -10.55 3.87
CA HIS A 464 26.65 -10.44 5.31
C HIS A 464 25.73 -11.34 6.15
N GLY A 465 24.98 -12.26 5.53
CA GLY A 465 24.05 -13.17 6.21
C GLY A 465 22.82 -12.45 6.78
N ILE A 466 22.45 -11.30 6.21
CA ILE A 466 21.30 -10.47 6.63
C ILE A 466 20.23 -10.54 5.54
N ASP A 467 18.95 -10.67 5.93
CA ASP A 467 17.79 -10.63 5.05
C ASP A 467 16.64 -9.85 5.68
N TYR A 468 15.71 -9.36 4.86
CA TYR A 468 14.49 -8.70 5.30
C TYR A 468 13.26 -9.35 4.65
N LYS A 469 12.10 -9.30 5.35
CA LYS A 469 10.90 -10.08 5.00
C LYS A 469 9.84 -9.29 4.20
N CYS A 470 10.17 -8.05 3.79
CA CYS A 470 9.35 -7.22 2.91
C CYS A 470 9.89 -7.18 1.48
N GLY A 471 9.18 -6.53 0.57
CA GLY A 471 9.70 -6.12 -0.73
C GLY A 471 10.82 -5.09 -0.57
N THR A 472 11.58 -4.88 -1.63
CA THR A 472 12.60 -3.83 -1.72
C THR A 472 12.01 -2.52 -2.25
N GLY A 473 10.78 -2.56 -2.78
CA GLY A 473 10.07 -1.39 -3.28
C GLY A 473 8.79 -1.75 -4.03
N HIS A 474 7.99 -0.72 -4.24
CA HIS A 474 6.66 -0.79 -4.88
C HIS A 474 6.39 0.46 -5.72
N GLY A 475 5.42 0.38 -6.62
CA GLY A 475 4.94 1.56 -7.36
C GLY A 475 4.25 2.56 -6.43
N VAL A 476 4.13 3.81 -6.89
CA VAL A 476 3.49 4.91 -6.16
C VAL A 476 2.50 5.63 -7.06
N GLY A 477 1.31 5.93 -6.54
CA GLY A 477 0.23 6.61 -7.26
C GLY A 477 0.38 8.13 -7.34
N ILE A 478 -0.57 8.77 -7.99
CA ILE A 478 -0.70 10.24 -8.06
C ILE A 478 -1.95 10.67 -7.28
N CYS A 479 -1.77 11.10 -6.05
CA CYS A 479 -2.89 11.37 -5.13
C CYS A 479 -3.83 10.15 -5.01
N LEU A 480 -3.24 8.95 -4.89
CA LEU A 480 -3.88 7.64 -4.83
C LEU A 480 -3.07 6.70 -3.94
N ASN A 481 -3.14 5.38 -4.17
CA ASN A 481 -2.44 4.39 -3.36
C ASN A 481 -0.93 4.66 -3.28
N VAL A 482 -0.39 4.70 -2.06
CA VAL A 482 1.05 4.71 -1.85
C VAL A 482 1.67 3.42 -2.37
N HIS A 483 1.03 2.27 -2.12
CA HIS A 483 1.41 0.99 -2.71
C HIS A 483 0.64 0.77 -4.02
N GLU A 484 1.12 1.34 -5.12
CA GLU A 484 0.52 1.16 -6.43
C GLU A 484 1.17 -0.02 -7.17
N GLY A 485 0.39 -1.04 -7.50
CA GLY A 485 0.83 -2.12 -8.40
C GLY A 485 0.64 -1.75 -9.88
N PRO A 486 1.07 -2.65 -10.81
CA PRO A 486 1.57 -4.01 -10.56
C PRO A 486 3.09 -4.13 -10.36
N GLN A 487 3.91 -3.08 -10.68
CA GLN A 487 5.36 -3.11 -10.56
C GLN A 487 5.81 -3.12 -9.10
N ASN A 488 6.86 -3.86 -8.81
CA ASN A 488 7.50 -3.89 -7.49
C ASN A 488 8.93 -4.41 -7.59
N PHE A 489 9.75 -4.17 -6.57
CA PHE A 489 10.97 -4.94 -6.32
C PHE A 489 10.70 -5.97 -5.23
N SER A 490 10.71 -7.24 -5.58
CA SER A 490 10.56 -8.33 -4.63
C SER A 490 11.08 -9.64 -5.21
N GLN A 491 11.35 -10.62 -4.36
CA GLN A 491 11.73 -11.97 -4.79
C GLN A 491 10.57 -12.72 -5.51
N SER A 492 9.33 -12.28 -5.31
CA SER A 492 8.18 -12.85 -6.00
C SER A 492 8.19 -12.44 -7.47
N HIS A 493 8.27 -13.42 -8.36
CA HIS A 493 8.22 -13.14 -9.79
C HIS A 493 6.82 -12.62 -10.18
N ARG A 494 6.82 -11.45 -10.84
CA ARG A 494 5.66 -10.89 -11.54
C ARG A 494 6.12 -10.57 -12.97
N GLU A 495 5.32 -10.96 -13.95
CA GLU A 495 5.59 -10.69 -15.37
C GLU A 495 5.26 -9.23 -15.73
N VAL A 496 5.84 -8.29 -14.98
CA VAL A 496 5.66 -6.86 -15.18
C VAL A 496 7.00 -6.25 -15.55
N GLU A 497 7.12 -5.87 -16.83
CA GLU A 497 8.28 -5.17 -17.36
C GLU A 497 8.34 -3.75 -16.79
N LEU A 498 9.52 -3.33 -16.32
CA LEU A 498 9.76 -1.93 -15.93
C LEU A 498 9.96 -1.06 -17.17
N LYS A 499 9.25 0.08 -17.23
CA LYS A 499 9.22 0.98 -18.39
C LYS A 499 9.51 2.42 -17.97
N PRO A 500 10.13 3.24 -18.85
CA PRO A 500 10.29 4.68 -18.62
C PRO A 500 8.95 5.35 -18.27
N GLY A 501 8.96 6.21 -17.26
CA GLY A 501 7.78 6.83 -16.70
C GLY A 501 7.13 6.06 -15.52
N MET A 502 7.51 4.82 -15.26
CA MET A 502 7.13 4.14 -14.02
C MET A 502 7.86 4.75 -12.83
N VAL A 503 7.14 4.85 -11.72
CA VAL A 503 7.65 5.35 -10.43
C VAL A 503 7.64 4.20 -9.43
N ILE A 504 8.73 4.07 -8.65
CA ILE A 504 8.92 2.93 -7.74
C ILE A 504 9.80 3.34 -6.55
N THR A 505 9.50 2.82 -5.35
CA THR A 505 10.32 3.03 -4.16
C THR A 505 11.57 2.13 -4.15
N ASN A 506 12.57 2.52 -3.37
CA ASN A 506 13.78 1.75 -3.11
C ASN A 506 14.06 1.84 -1.60
N GLU A 507 13.63 0.79 -0.86
CA GLU A 507 13.48 0.78 0.60
C GLU A 507 14.05 -0.46 1.30
N PRO A 508 15.27 -0.90 1.00
CA PRO A 508 15.86 -2.02 1.72
C PRO A 508 16.04 -1.68 3.20
N GLY A 509 16.00 -2.71 4.05
CA GLY A 509 16.14 -2.50 5.49
C GLY A 509 16.80 -3.66 6.24
N VAL A 510 17.18 -3.39 7.48
CA VAL A 510 17.66 -4.37 8.47
C VAL A 510 16.78 -4.26 9.71
N TYR A 511 16.20 -5.35 10.16
CA TYR A 511 15.27 -5.37 11.28
C TYR A 511 15.73 -6.42 12.30
N ARG A 512 16.24 -5.93 13.46
CA ARG A 512 16.75 -6.77 14.54
C ARG A 512 15.74 -6.80 15.67
N GLU A 513 14.99 -7.88 15.72
CA GLU A 513 13.97 -8.09 16.75
C GLU A 513 14.51 -7.83 18.16
N GLY A 514 13.78 -7.01 18.93
CA GLY A 514 14.16 -6.60 20.27
C GLY A 514 15.31 -5.58 20.37
N GLU A 515 15.90 -5.17 19.23
CA GLU A 515 17.03 -4.22 19.23
C GLU A 515 16.70 -2.92 18.48
N TYR A 516 16.51 -2.97 17.14
CA TYR A 516 16.26 -1.78 16.30
C TYR A 516 15.89 -2.16 14.86
N GLY A 517 15.37 -1.18 14.11
CA GLY A 517 15.22 -1.21 12.66
C GLY A 517 16.04 -0.12 11.97
N VAL A 518 16.46 -0.40 10.75
CA VAL A 518 17.08 0.56 9.82
C VAL A 518 16.40 0.41 8.47
N ARG A 519 15.88 1.50 7.92
CA ARG A 519 15.41 1.63 6.53
C ARG A 519 15.87 2.98 5.99
N ILE A 520 16.29 3.02 4.76
CA ILE A 520 16.56 4.24 3.98
C ILE A 520 15.78 4.08 2.69
N GLU A 521 14.93 5.04 2.40
CA GLU A 521 14.01 4.97 1.29
C GLU A 521 14.00 6.23 0.46
N ASN A 522 13.96 6.04 -0.86
CA ASN A 522 13.69 7.08 -1.84
C ASN A 522 12.76 6.55 -2.93
N ILE A 523 11.95 7.43 -3.50
CA ILE A 523 11.22 7.19 -4.74
C ILE A 523 12.14 7.44 -5.93
N MET A 524 12.06 6.56 -6.92
CA MET A 524 12.80 6.65 -8.17
C MET A 524 11.83 6.59 -9.36
N LYS A 525 12.19 7.24 -10.47
CA LYS A 525 11.54 7.03 -11.77
C LYS A 525 12.43 6.22 -12.69
N VAL A 526 11.82 5.38 -13.52
CA VAL A 526 12.52 4.64 -14.59
C VAL A 526 12.74 5.58 -15.77
N VAL A 527 13.97 5.60 -16.29
CA VAL A 527 14.38 6.42 -17.43
C VAL A 527 15.12 5.59 -18.48
N GLU A 528 15.04 5.98 -19.75
CA GLU A 528 15.91 5.44 -20.79
C GLU A 528 17.30 6.07 -20.65
N VAL A 529 18.34 5.24 -20.63
CA VAL A 529 19.73 5.67 -20.42
C VAL A 529 20.54 5.60 -21.69
N GLU A 530 20.37 4.52 -22.46
CA GLU A 530 21.20 4.24 -23.63
C GLU A 530 20.50 3.28 -24.59
N GLN A 531 20.75 3.48 -25.89
CA GLN A 531 20.44 2.51 -26.94
C GLN A 531 21.71 2.22 -27.75
N ASN A 532 22.06 0.95 -27.87
CA ASN A 532 23.25 0.50 -28.59
C ASN A 532 22.97 -0.84 -29.30
N GLU A 533 24.05 -1.49 -29.86
CA GLU A 533 23.93 -2.76 -30.57
C GLU A 533 23.43 -3.94 -29.72
N PHE A 534 23.47 -3.86 -28.40
CA PHE A 534 22.95 -4.88 -27.47
C PHE A 534 21.50 -4.66 -27.10
N GLY A 535 20.91 -3.48 -27.38
CA GLY A 535 19.52 -3.16 -27.11
C GLY A 535 19.30 -1.82 -26.43
N ILE A 536 18.14 -1.67 -25.80
CA ILE A 536 17.75 -0.47 -25.05
C ILE A 536 18.00 -0.73 -23.58
N PHE A 537 18.72 0.18 -22.92
CA PHE A 537 19.02 0.14 -21.50
C PHE A 537 18.25 1.22 -20.74
N TYR A 538 17.63 0.82 -19.65
CA TYR A 538 16.96 1.68 -18.70
C TYR A 538 17.81 1.81 -17.43
N GLY A 539 17.47 2.79 -16.61
CA GLY A 539 18.05 3.03 -15.29
C GLY A 539 17.07 3.79 -14.41
N PHE A 540 17.55 4.28 -13.29
CA PHE A 540 16.74 4.99 -12.32
C PHE A 540 17.26 6.40 -12.09
N GLU A 541 16.32 7.33 -11.91
CA GLU A 541 16.58 8.67 -11.39
C GLU A 541 15.84 8.82 -10.04
N THR A 542 16.60 9.08 -8.97
CA THR A 542 16.02 9.39 -7.66
C THR A 542 15.32 10.74 -7.70
N ILE A 543 14.05 10.78 -7.32
CA ILE A 543 13.23 11.99 -7.27
C ILE A 543 12.89 12.45 -5.85
N THR A 544 13.09 11.63 -4.82
CA THR A 544 13.07 12.07 -3.42
C THR A 544 14.33 12.89 -3.10
N LEU A 545 14.16 14.06 -2.47
CA LEU A 545 15.24 15.00 -2.16
C LEU A 545 15.28 15.31 -0.65
N ALA A 546 15.74 14.36 0.17
CA ALA A 546 15.96 14.57 1.59
C ALA A 546 17.34 14.05 2.01
N PRO A 547 18.07 14.72 2.92
CA PRO A 547 19.41 14.29 3.29
C PRO A 547 19.40 12.90 3.93
N ILE A 548 20.48 12.16 3.68
CA ILE A 548 20.76 10.86 4.32
C ILE A 548 21.79 11.13 5.42
N ALA A 549 21.50 10.71 6.64
CA ALA A 549 22.36 10.98 7.79
C ALA A 549 23.74 10.32 7.64
N THR A 550 24.80 11.09 7.79
CA THR A 550 26.19 10.64 7.58
C THR A 550 26.94 10.32 8.87
N ASN A 551 26.46 10.82 10.01
CA ASN A 551 27.06 10.60 11.34
C ASN A 551 27.07 9.14 11.78
N MET A 552 26.26 8.29 11.13
CA MET A 552 26.12 6.85 11.44
C MET A 552 26.92 5.96 10.50
N LEU A 553 27.62 6.51 9.50
CA LEU A 553 28.34 5.72 8.51
C LEU A 553 29.60 5.08 9.08
N ASP A 554 29.86 3.85 8.67
CA ASP A 554 31.19 3.25 8.64
C ASP A 554 31.74 3.46 7.23
N VAL A 555 32.48 4.56 7.04
CA VAL A 555 32.98 4.99 5.73
C VAL A 555 33.92 3.92 5.12
N SER A 556 34.59 3.11 5.95
CA SER A 556 35.47 2.03 5.47
C SER A 556 34.74 0.93 4.69
N LEU A 557 33.42 0.83 4.80
CA LEU A 557 32.59 -0.10 4.06
C LEU A 557 32.12 0.44 2.70
N LEU A 558 32.30 1.73 2.44
CA LEU A 558 31.88 2.38 1.19
C LEU A 558 33.02 2.41 0.18
N SER A 559 32.69 2.23 -1.09
CA SER A 559 33.61 2.49 -2.21
C SER A 559 33.64 3.98 -2.55
N HIS A 560 34.67 4.40 -3.30
CA HIS A 560 34.77 5.75 -3.85
C HIS A 560 33.52 6.14 -4.67
N ASP A 561 33.00 5.22 -5.49
CA ASP A 561 31.80 5.47 -6.32
C ASP A 561 30.55 5.68 -5.47
N GLU A 562 30.39 4.92 -4.38
CA GLU A 562 29.27 5.07 -3.44
C GLU A 562 29.32 6.41 -2.70
N ILE A 563 30.51 6.84 -2.26
CA ILE A 563 30.71 8.15 -1.65
C ILE A 563 30.47 9.28 -2.66
N ASN A 564 30.97 9.15 -3.89
CA ASN A 564 30.71 10.12 -4.96
C ASN A 564 29.20 10.24 -5.24
N TRP A 565 28.49 9.12 -5.29
CA TRP A 565 27.03 9.13 -5.44
C TRP A 565 26.35 9.90 -4.31
N LEU A 566 26.70 9.60 -3.04
CA LEU A 566 26.13 10.25 -1.86
C LEU A 566 26.39 11.77 -1.88
N ASN A 567 27.61 12.18 -2.20
CA ASN A 567 28.00 13.58 -2.29
C ASN A 567 27.24 14.32 -3.40
N GLN A 568 27.08 13.70 -4.57
CA GLN A 568 26.28 14.27 -5.67
C GLN A 568 24.80 14.36 -5.29
N TYR A 569 24.26 13.34 -4.63
CA TYR A 569 22.88 13.34 -4.13
C TYR A 569 22.68 14.49 -3.12
N HIS A 570 23.56 14.64 -2.13
CA HIS A 570 23.49 15.72 -1.15
C HIS A 570 23.63 17.12 -1.78
N SER A 571 24.47 17.27 -2.79
CA SER A 571 24.56 18.53 -3.56
C SER A 571 23.23 18.88 -4.22
N ARG A 572 22.56 17.91 -4.86
CA ARG A 572 21.22 18.11 -5.45
C ARG A 572 20.18 18.47 -4.39
N VAL A 573 20.19 17.78 -3.25
CA VAL A 573 19.28 18.04 -2.12
C VAL A 573 19.44 19.49 -1.65
N TYR A 574 20.67 19.93 -1.38
CA TYR A 574 20.93 21.30 -0.92
C TYR A 574 20.48 22.35 -1.95
N GLN A 575 20.84 22.16 -3.22
CA GLN A 575 20.47 23.09 -4.28
C GLN A 575 18.96 23.23 -4.46
N ALA A 576 18.23 22.13 -4.37
CA ALA A 576 16.79 22.12 -4.58
C ALA A 576 16.02 22.70 -3.39
N LEU A 577 16.43 22.42 -2.15
CA LEU A 577 15.61 22.71 -0.97
C LEU A 577 16.02 24.01 -0.25
N SER A 578 17.30 24.40 -0.30
CA SER A 578 17.79 25.59 0.43
C SER A 578 17.04 26.89 0.11
N PRO A 579 16.50 27.13 -1.13
CA PRO A 579 15.73 28.34 -1.40
C PRO A 579 14.38 28.43 -0.69
N SER A 580 13.82 27.30 -0.24
CA SER A 580 12.51 27.21 0.40
C SER A 580 12.55 27.12 1.93
N LEU A 581 13.75 27.17 2.51
CA LEU A 581 14.00 27.08 3.94
C LEU A 581 14.33 28.44 4.54
N ASP A 582 14.00 28.62 5.82
CA ASP A 582 14.51 29.77 6.59
C ASP A 582 15.99 29.61 6.91
N GLU A 583 16.61 30.63 7.49
CA GLU A 583 18.05 30.66 7.74
C GLU A 583 18.52 29.55 8.72
N HIS A 584 17.67 29.18 9.69
CA HIS A 584 17.99 28.12 10.66
C HIS A 584 18.01 26.74 9.97
N ASP A 585 16.95 26.38 9.31
CA ASP A 585 16.81 25.10 8.62
C ASP A 585 17.76 24.98 7.43
N LYS A 586 18.05 26.10 6.75
CA LYS A 586 19.05 26.16 5.69
C LYS A 586 20.47 25.91 6.20
N ALA A 587 20.83 26.51 7.34
CA ALA A 587 22.12 26.27 7.97
C ALA A 587 22.24 24.81 8.46
N TRP A 588 21.13 24.23 8.98
CA TRP A 588 21.06 22.83 9.32
C TRP A 588 21.27 21.95 8.08
N LEU A 589 20.53 22.22 6.99
CA LEU A 589 20.64 21.45 5.74
C LEU A 589 22.06 21.51 5.17
N GLN A 590 22.73 22.66 5.25
CA GLN A 590 24.12 22.80 4.81
C GLN A 590 25.06 21.87 5.59
N ARG A 591 24.89 21.73 6.92
CA ARG A 591 25.66 20.77 7.73
C ARG A 591 25.31 19.32 7.37
N ALA A 592 24.03 19.01 7.23
CA ALA A 592 23.53 17.66 6.94
C ALA A 592 23.93 17.15 5.54
N THR A 593 24.31 18.06 4.63
CA THR A 593 24.71 17.73 3.25
C THR A 593 26.20 17.99 2.97
N GLN A 594 27.04 18.08 4.04
CA GLN A 594 28.49 18.22 3.89
C GLN A 594 29.09 17.00 3.17
N PHE A 595 30.17 17.26 2.46
CA PHE A 595 30.94 16.22 1.78
C PHE A 595 31.46 15.16 2.76
N VAL A 596 31.26 13.90 2.40
CA VAL A 596 31.85 12.73 3.06
C VAL A 596 33.15 12.41 2.35
N GLU A 597 34.24 12.26 3.14
CA GLU A 597 35.57 11.85 2.67
C GLU A 597 35.85 10.41 3.13
N LEU A 598 36.69 9.66 2.39
CA LEU A 598 37.18 8.32 2.77
C LEU A 598 38.20 8.39 3.90
#